data_ca6e40de338a2c7b86f7dddbbcf820a7
#
_entry.id   ca6e40de338a2c7b86f7dddbbcf820a7
#
_cell.length_a   1.000
_cell.length_b   1.000
_cell.length_c   1.000
_cell.angle_alpha   90.00
_cell.angle_beta   90.00
_cell.angle_gamma   90.00
#
_symmetry.space_group_name_H-M   'P 1'
#
loop_
_entity.id
_entity.type
_entity.pdbx_description
1 polymer ?
#
loop_
_entity_poly.entity_id
_entity_poly.type
_entity_poly.pdbx_seq_one_letter_code
_entity_poly.pdbx_strand_id
1 'polypeptide(L)'
;MVEIKPDEISAILRQQLSNFNASASLEEIGIVLQVGDGIARVYGLNNVRSGELVEFENGVKAIALNLEEDNVGVVLMGDSGEIKEGDKVKRTGQIASIKVGEGMSGRVINTLGEPIDGKGPLKGELYEMPLERKAPGVIYREPVKEPLQTGIKAIDAMIPIGRGQRELVIGDRQTGKTAICVDTIINQKEFYAAGKPVYCIYVAIGQKASTIAGIMKTLEEHGAMAYTTIVAASASDPAPLQFYAPFAGAAIGEFFRDTGRPALIIYDDLSKQAVAYREVSLLLRRPPGREAYPGDVFYLHSRLLERAAKVISKDEIAAQMNDLPASIKHLVKGGGSLTALPIIETQAGDVSAYIPTNVISITDGQIFLEGNLFNAGIRPAINVGISVSRVGGNAQIKSMKKVAGTLKLDQALYRELEAFSKFGGDLDAATKNVIDKGARNVEILKQLQYSPMSVEKQVAMIYLGTQGLLKEVAVKKVKAFEEHFLLEMENKYPEVLVEFKKGNLPEDGIKKLTELAKGLVAQYK
;
A
#
# COMPACT_ATOMS: atom_id res chain seq x y z
N MET A 1 59.19 -38.62 39.19
CA MET A 1 59.08 -37.26 38.67
C MET A 1 59.30 -37.34 37.16
N VAL A 2 58.26 -37.14 36.38
CA VAL A 2 58.36 -37.11 34.90
C VAL A 2 58.87 -35.72 34.53
N GLU A 3 60.11 -35.64 34.05
CA GLU A 3 60.68 -34.40 33.50
C GLU A 3 59.96 -34.08 32.19
N ILE A 4 59.12 -33.02 32.21
CA ILE A 4 58.49 -32.53 31.01
C ILE A 4 59.57 -31.76 30.23
N LYS A 5 59.88 -32.20 29.02
CA LYS A 5 60.88 -31.55 28.17
C LYS A 5 60.34 -30.21 27.65
N PRO A 6 61.16 -29.15 27.60
CA PRO A 6 60.77 -27.83 27.12
C PRO A 6 60.19 -27.82 25.71
N ASP A 7 60.58 -28.74 24.84
CA ASP A 7 60.11 -28.89 23.48
C ASP A 7 58.66 -29.39 23.39
N GLU A 8 58.20 -30.23 24.35
CA GLU A 8 56.84 -30.71 24.43
C GLU A 8 55.86 -29.58 24.86
N ILE A 9 56.30 -28.71 25.78
CA ILE A 9 55.55 -27.52 26.19
C ILE A 9 55.45 -26.54 25.02
N SER A 10 56.52 -26.34 24.26
CA SER A 10 56.53 -25.48 23.06
C SER A 10 55.62 -26.03 21.94
N ALA A 11 55.57 -27.36 21.78
CA ALA A 11 54.68 -28.00 20.80
C ALA A 11 53.19 -27.88 21.19
N ILE A 12 52.86 -28.08 22.46
CA ILE A 12 51.49 -27.90 22.99
C ILE A 12 51.05 -26.45 22.91
N LEU A 13 51.93 -25.50 23.25
CA LEU A 13 51.63 -24.07 23.12
C LEU A 13 51.44 -23.64 21.65
N ARG A 14 52.25 -24.16 20.71
CA ARG A 14 52.05 -23.92 19.26
C ARG A 14 50.76 -24.54 18.75
N GLN A 15 50.40 -25.73 19.22
CA GLN A 15 49.14 -26.38 18.85
C GLN A 15 47.93 -25.67 19.45
N GLN A 16 48.01 -25.16 20.67
CA GLN A 16 46.98 -24.29 21.24
C GLN A 16 46.91 -22.93 20.57
N LEU A 17 48.02 -22.30 20.21
CA LEU A 17 48.09 -21.06 19.46
C LEU A 17 47.60 -21.22 18.00
N SER A 18 47.86 -22.36 17.34
CA SER A 18 47.34 -22.64 16.00
C SER A 18 45.83 -22.93 16.00
N ASN A 19 45.31 -23.52 17.09
CA ASN A 19 43.86 -23.65 17.30
C ASN A 19 43.20 -22.34 17.78
N PHE A 20 43.98 -21.33 18.21
CA PHE A 20 43.53 -20.00 18.57
C PHE A 20 43.36 -19.08 17.36
N ASN A 21 43.60 -19.56 16.14
CA ASN A 21 43.17 -18.96 14.90
C ASN A 21 41.69 -19.25 14.57
N ALA A 22 40.87 -19.60 15.54
CA ALA A 22 39.47 -19.24 15.49
C ALA A 22 39.45 -17.70 15.48
N SER A 23 38.97 -17.12 14.39
CA SER A 23 38.65 -15.72 14.28
C SER A 23 37.92 -15.32 15.56
N ALA A 24 38.63 -14.70 16.49
CA ALA A 24 38.00 -13.87 17.49
C ALA A 24 37.40 -12.72 16.68
N SER A 25 36.19 -12.87 16.20
CA SER A 25 35.35 -11.76 15.96
C SER A 25 35.24 -11.09 17.33
N LEU A 26 36.01 -10.04 17.54
CA LEU A 26 35.84 -9.15 18.70
C LEU A 26 34.40 -8.64 18.56
N GLU A 27 33.46 -9.33 19.20
CA GLU A 27 32.09 -8.88 19.31
C GLU A 27 32.15 -7.56 20.04
N GLU A 28 31.85 -6.48 19.35
CA GLU A 28 31.81 -5.15 19.94
C GLU A 28 30.58 -5.10 20.87
N ILE A 29 30.83 -4.95 22.16
CA ILE A 29 29.81 -4.95 23.20
C ILE A 29 29.67 -3.53 23.73
N GLY A 30 28.44 -3.00 23.70
CA GLY A 30 28.07 -1.76 24.36
C GLY A 30 27.37 -2.01 25.69
N ILE A 31 27.23 -0.94 26.46
CA ILE A 31 26.53 -0.93 27.76
C ILE A 31 25.37 0.05 27.70
N VAL A 32 24.20 -0.36 28.17
CA VAL A 32 23.01 0.50 28.26
C VAL A 32 23.23 1.60 29.28
N LEU A 33 23.20 2.85 28.85
CA LEU A 33 23.28 4.02 29.73
C LEU A 33 21.89 4.45 30.22
N GLN A 34 20.87 4.31 29.38
CA GLN A 34 19.51 4.71 29.66
C GLN A 34 18.56 3.89 28.80
N VAL A 35 17.42 3.49 29.35
CA VAL A 35 16.34 2.81 28.62
C VAL A 35 14.98 3.38 29.02
N GLY A 36 14.04 3.47 28.10
CA GLY A 36 12.67 3.88 28.35
C GLY A 36 11.91 4.14 27.05
N ASP A 37 10.60 3.93 27.08
CA ASP A 37 9.66 4.27 25.99
C ASP A 37 10.05 3.73 24.61
N GLY A 38 10.60 2.49 24.56
CA GLY A 38 10.98 1.84 23.30
C GLY A 38 12.31 2.29 22.71
N ILE A 39 13.11 3.07 23.44
CA ILE A 39 14.48 3.43 23.03
C ILE A 39 15.50 3.06 24.11
N ALA A 40 16.76 2.91 23.71
CA ALA A 40 17.88 2.83 24.64
C ALA A 40 19.05 3.68 24.13
N ARG A 41 19.86 4.17 25.06
CA ARG A 41 21.16 4.79 24.79
C ARG A 41 22.25 3.86 25.21
N VAL A 42 23.15 3.57 24.30
CA VAL A 42 24.21 2.56 24.47
C VAL A 42 25.56 3.21 24.29
N TYR A 43 26.47 2.97 25.24
CA TYR A 43 27.85 3.38 25.16
C TYR A 43 28.72 2.25 24.62
N GLY A 44 29.77 2.56 23.87
CA GLY A 44 30.81 1.60 23.48
C GLY A 44 30.60 0.87 22.15
N LEU A 45 29.56 1.20 21.37
CA LEU A 45 29.34 0.70 20.00
C LEU A 45 29.97 1.62 18.96
N ASN A 46 31.31 1.76 18.98
CA ASN A 46 32.01 2.79 18.19
C ASN A 46 31.99 2.56 16.67
N ASN A 47 31.85 1.32 16.23
CA ASN A 47 31.87 0.95 14.81
C ASN A 47 30.47 0.61 14.26
N VAL A 48 29.41 0.81 15.05
CA VAL A 48 28.04 0.52 14.61
C VAL A 48 27.64 1.47 13.48
N ARG A 49 26.84 0.96 12.53
CA ARG A 49 26.32 1.75 11.40
C ARG A 49 24.88 2.16 11.67
N SER A 50 24.48 3.29 11.13
CA SER A 50 23.06 3.65 11.13
C SER A 50 22.24 2.59 10.38
N GLY A 51 21.13 2.14 10.98
CA GLY A 51 20.30 1.05 10.46
C GLY A 51 20.82 -0.36 10.78
N GLU A 52 21.94 -0.48 11.52
CA GLU A 52 22.48 -1.78 11.94
C GLU A 52 21.65 -2.35 13.08
N LEU A 53 21.43 -3.67 13.03
CA LEU A 53 20.78 -4.44 14.07
C LEU A 53 21.75 -4.68 15.22
N VAL A 54 21.31 -4.44 16.44
CA VAL A 54 22.01 -4.79 17.67
C VAL A 54 21.13 -5.70 18.52
N GLU A 55 21.74 -6.54 19.37
CA GLU A 55 21.03 -7.55 20.16
C GLU A 55 21.40 -7.43 21.64
N PHE A 56 20.39 -7.37 22.50
CA PHE A 56 20.56 -7.38 23.96
C PHE A 56 20.76 -8.78 24.48
N GLU A 57 21.31 -8.94 25.69
CA GLU A 57 21.55 -10.26 26.32
C GLU A 57 20.27 -11.09 26.49
N ASN A 58 19.11 -10.45 26.64
CA ASN A 58 17.79 -11.11 26.71
C ASN A 58 17.19 -11.49 25.34
N GLY A 59 17.93 -11.27 24.24
CA GLY A 59 17.48 -11.57 22.87
C GLY A 59 16.61 -10.50 22.21
N VAL A 60 16.31 -9.39 22.90
CA VAL A 60 15.61 -8.26 22.29
C VAL A 60 16.52 -7.62 21.26
N LYS A 61 15.96 -7.38 20.06
CA LYS A 61 16.66 -6.71 18.97
C LYS A 61 16.36 -5.23 18.96
N ALA A 62 17.33 -4.43 18.53
CA ALA A 62 17.15 -2.99 18.34
C ALA A 62 17.88 -2.54 17.08
N ILE A 63 17.50 -1.37 16.57
CA ILE A 63 18.12 -0.76 15.38
C ILE A 63 18.85 0.52 15.81
N ALA A 64 20.14 0.63 15.47
CA ALA A 64 20.93 1.83 15.69
C ALA A 64 20.44 2.94 14.77
N LEU A 65 19.92 4.03 15.36
CA LEU A 65 19.30 5.11 14.60
C LEU A 65 20.00 6.45 14.75
N ASN A 66 20.53 6.76 15.94
CA ASN A 66 21.22 8.00 16.24
C ASN A 66 22.66 7.69 16.69
N LEU A 67 23.64 8.17 15.91
CA LEU A 67 25.06 7.97 16.21
C LEU A 67 25.62 9.29 16.73
N GLU A 68 25.92 9.32 18.03
CA GLU A 68 26.52 10.46 18.71
C GLU A 68 27.98 10.13 19.07
N GLU A 69 28.75 11.13 19.46
CA GLU A 69 30.16 10.96 19.78
C GLU A 69 30.39 10.01 20.98
N ASP A 70 29.54 10.12 21.99
CA ASP A 70 29.68 9.37 23.25
C ASP A 70 28.68 8.19 23.39
N ASN A 71 27.65 8.14 22.56
CA ASN A 71 26.61 7.12 22.68
C ASN A 71 25.88 6.84 21.37
N VAL A 72 25.19 5.72 21.33
CA VAL A 72 24.34 5.32 20.21
C VAL A 72 22.89 5.24 20.69
N GLY A 73 22.01 5.99 20.06
CA GLY A 73 20.57 5.89 20.26
C GLY A 73 20.02 4.74 19.44
N VAL A 74 19.46 3.73 20.11
CA VAL A 74 18.86 2.56 19.47
C VAL A 74 17.35 2.51 19.73
N VAL A 75 16.60 2.05 18.76
CA VAL A 75 15.16 1.83 18.88
C VAL A 75 14.86 0.36 19.06
N LEU A 76 14.11 0.03 20.09
CA LEU A 76 13.84 -1.35 20.49
C LEU A 76 12.75 -1.94 19.59
N MET A 77 13.00 -3.11 19.07
CA MET A 77 12.06 -3.86 18.23
C MET A 77 11.31 -4.93 19.05
N GLY A 78 11.08 -4.67 20.32
CA GLY A 78 10.41 -5.55 21.25
C GLY A 78 10.06 -4.83 22.55
N ASP A 79 9.67 -5.60 23.58
CA ASP A 79 9.34 -5.04 24.88
C ASP A 79 10.60 -4.51 25.60
N SER A 80 10.50 -3.29 26.12
CA SER A 80 11.57 -2.65 26.90
C SER A 80 11.58 -3.06 28.37
N GLY A 81 10.53 -3.73 28.84
CA GLY A 81 10.33 -4.00 30.27
C GLY A 81 11.40 -4.88 30.93
N GLU A 82 12.13 -5.66 30.15
CA GLU A 82 13.18 -6.54 30.63
C GLU A 82 14.61 -5.99 30.48
N ILE A 83 14.75 -4.80 29.89
CA ILE A 83 16.06 -4.16 29.67
C ILE A 83 16.33 -3.15 30.79
N LYS A 84 17.55 -3.18 31.31
CA LYS A 84 17.99 -2.31 32.42
C LYS A 84 19.26 -1.56 32.07
N GLU A 85 19.49 -0.47 32.78
CA GLU A 85 20.77 0.23 32.74
C GLU A 85 21.90 -0.71 33.19
N GLY A 86 22.99 -0.70 32.46
CA GLY A 86 24.13 -1.60 32.64
C GLY A 86 24.07 -2.91 31.86
N ASP A 87 22.96 -3.24 31.23
CA ASP A 87 22.83 -4.42 30.37
C ASP A 87 23.77 -4.31 29.16
N LYS A 88 24.21 -5.46 28.66
CA LYS A 88 25.11 -5.53 27.52
C LYS A 88 24.33 -5.64 26.22
N VAL A 89 24.85 -4.98 25.20
CA VAL A 89 24.31 -4.95 23.84
C VAL A 89 25.41 -5.38 22.87
N LYS A 90 25.12 -6.37 22.05
CA LYS A 90 26.02 -6.87 21.00
C LYS A 90 25.72 -6.22 19.66
N ARG A 91 26.76 -5.86 18.96
CA ARG A 91 26.69 -5.50 17.56
C ARG A 91 26.55 -6.76 16.70
N THR A 92 25.62 -6.76 15.74
CA THR A 92 25.44 -7.91 14.82
C THR A 92 26.21 -7.78 13.51
N GLY A 93 26.62 -6.57 13.13
CA GLY A 93 27.23 -6.27 11.82
C GLY A 93 26.24 -6.35 10.65
N GLN A 94 24.97 -6.62 10.90
CA GLN A 94 23.92 -6.79 9.89
C GLN A 94 22.99 -5.57 9.89
N ILE A 95 22.62 -5.11 8.70
CA ILE A 95 21.56 -4.10 8.54
C ILE A 95 20.21 -4.74 8.86
N ALA A 96 19.34 -3.99 9.51
CA ALA A 96 18.01 -4.45 9.89
C ALA A 96 17.25 -5.01 8.69
N SER A 97 16.88 -6.27 8.76
CA SER A 97 16.22 -7.02 7.70
C SER A 97 15.11 -7.92 8.25
N ILE A 98 14.21 -8.34 7.38
CA ILE A 98 13.20 -9.35 7.67
C ILE A 98 13.33 -10.51 6.68
N LYS A 99 12.87 -11.68 7.11
CA LYS A 99 12.80 -12.87 6.25
C LYS A 99 11.49 -12.85 5.47
N VAL A 100 11.56 -12.83 4.14
CA VAL A 100 10.42 -12.73 3.23
C VAL A 100 10.39 -13.91 2.28
N GLY A 101 9.20 -14.39 1.94
CA GLY A 101 9.01 -15.48 0.98
C GLY A 101 7.54 -15.67 0.60
N GLU A 102 7.28 -16.59 -0.30
CA GLU A 102 5.91 -16.87 -0.79
C GLU A 102 4.98 -17.37 0.32
N GLY A 103 5.53 -18.04 1.32
CA GLY A 103 4.78 -18.54 2.48
C GLY A 103 4.18 -17.45 3.38
N MET A 104 4.44 -16.17 3.10
CA MET A 104 3.79 -15.04 3.77
C MET A 104 2.38 -14.76 3.25
N SER A 105 2.05 -15.19 2.04
CA SER A 105 0.69 -15.07 1.51
C SER A 105 -0.30 -15.85 2.37
N GLY A 106 -1.40 -15.23 2.74
CA GLY A 106 -2.40 -15.81 3.64
C GLY A 106 -2.11 -15.65 5.13
N ARG A 107 -1.04 -14.93 5.50
CA ARG A 107 -0.57 -14.83 6.88
C ARG A 107 -0.71 -13.41 7.44
N VAL A 108 -0.82 -13.35 8.76
CA VAL A 108 -0.70 -12.10 9.54
C VAL A 108 0.62 -12.16 10.30
N ILE A 109 1.44 -11.14 10.10
CA ILE A 109 2.79 -11.04 10.68
C ILE A 109 2.95 -9.72 11.42
N ASN A 110 3.93 -9.67 12.31
CA ASN A 110 4.36 -8.43 12.97
C ASN A 110 5.41 -7.68 12.12
N THR A 111 5.90 -6.55 12.63
CA THR A 111 6.94 -5.72 11.98
C THR A 111 8.27 -6.46 11.78
N LEU A 112 8.55 -7.50 12.59
CA LEU A 112 9.75 -8.33 12.49
C LEU A 112 9.62 -9.48 11.47
N GLY A 113 8.45 -9.61 10.81
CA GLY A 113 8.17 -10.70 9.88
C GLY A 113 7.77 -12.02 10.58
N GLU A 114 7.48 -11.99 11.87
CA GLU A 114 7.05 -13.16 12.63
C GLU A 114 5.54 -13.35 12.53
N PRO A 115 5.05 -14.58 12.32
CA PRO A 115 3.62 -14.85 12.23
C PRO A 115 2.94 -14.72 13.60
N ILE A 116 1.82 -13.99 13.63
CA ILE A 116 1.01 -13.72 14.83
C ILE A 116 -0.42 -14.26 14.71
N ASP A 117 -0.72 -15.01 13.66
CA ASP A 117 -2.04 -15.55 13.34
C ASP A 117 -2.33 -16.94 13.94
N GLY A 118 -1.43 -17.47 14.75
CA GLY A 118 -1.58 -18.79 15.37
C GLY A 118 -1.49 -19.98 14.40
N LYS A 119 -1.17 -19.75 13.12
CA LYS A 119 -1.08 -20.80 12.08
C LYS A 119 0.31 -21.49 12.02
N GLY A 120 1.16 -21.29 13.03
CA GLY A 120 2.52 -21.84 13.09
C GLY A 120 3.54 -21.09 12.22
N PRO A 121 4.77 -21.61 12.07
CA PRO A 121 5.84 -20.93 11.35
C PRO A 121 5.54 -20.75 9.87
N LEU A 122 6.22 -19.79 9.23
CA LEU A 122 6.14 -19.57 7.79
C LEU A 122 6.72 -20.77 7.05
N LYS A 123 6.06 -21.16 5.95
CA LYS A 123 6.47 -22.31 5.12
C LYS A 123 7.24 -21.84 3.89
N GLY A 124 8.10 -22.71 3.36
CA GLY A 124 8.87 -22.44 2.14
C GLY A 124 10.19 -21.73 2.39
N GLU A 125 10.84 -21.34 1.31
CA GLU A 125 12.10 -20.61 1.36
C GLU A 125 11.88 -19.16 1.80
N LEU A 126 12.72 -18.67 2.66
CA LEU A 126 12.71 -17.32 3.18
C LEU A 126 14.03 -16.61 2.86
N TYR A 127 13.95 -15.42 2.37
CA TYR A 127 15.06 -14.60 1.90
C TYR A 127 15.18 -13.35 2.76
N GLU A 128 16.39 -12.97 3.12
CA GLU A 128 16.64 -11.75 3.88
C GLU A 128 16.45 -10.52 3.00
N MET A 129 15.50 -9.68 3.39
CA MET A 129 15.20 -8.41 2.73
C MET A 129 15.42 -7.26 3.70
N PRO A 130 16.25 -6.26 3.37
CA PRO A 130 16.49 -5.12 4.25
C PRO A 130 15.22 -4.29 4.44
N LEU A 131 14.99 -3.82 5.66
CA LEU A 131 13.87 -2.92 5.97
C LEU A 131 14.01 -1.60 5.21
N GLU A 132 15.20 -1.01 5.25
CA GLU A 132 15.51 0.21 4.49
C GLU A 132 16.40 -0.13 3.29
N ARG A 133 15.94 0.29 2.11
CA ARG A 133 16.61 0.07 0.84
C ARG A 133 16.36 1.25 -0.08
N LYS A 134 17.34 1.61 -0.88
CA LYS A 134 17.16 2.64 -1.90
C LYS A 134 16.19 2.16 -2.98
N ALA A 135 15.34 3.08 -3.41
CA ALA A 135 14.41 2.83 -4.51
C ALA A 135 15.17 2.51 -5.82
N PRO A 136 14.56 1.76 -6.76
CA PRO A 136 15.15 1.53 -8.07
C PRO A 136 15.49 2.85 -8.78
N GLY A 137 16.71 2.95 -9.32
CA GLY A 137 17.13 4.10 -10.12
C GLY A 137 16.34 4.25 -11.42
N VAL A 138 16.45 5.40 -12.06
CA VAL A 138 15.66 5.76 -13.27
C VAL A 138 15.78 4.74 -14.39
N ILE A 139 16.99 4.22 -14.65
CA ILE A 139 17.26 3.27 -15.75
C ILE A 139 16.61 1.89 -15.53
N TYR A 140 16.20 1.58 -14.32
CA TYR A 140 15.56 0.30 -13.96
C TYR A 140 14.03 0.38 -13.94
N ARG A 141 13.45 1.54 -14.30
CA ARG A 141 12.01 1.76 -14.32
C ARG A 141 11.44 1.79 -15.72
N GLU A 142 10.19 1.37 -15.86
CA GLU A 142 9.37 1.57 -17.04
C GLU A 142 8.19 2.50 -16.74
N PRO A 143 7.68 3.21 -17.78
CA PRO A 143 6.43 3.96 -17.64
C PRO A 143 5.26 3.06 -17.25
N VAL A 144 4.41 3.55 -16.36
CA VAL A 144 3.18 2.86 -15.93
C VAL A 144 2.16 2.86 -17.07
N LYS A 145 1.77 1.68 -17.55
CA LYS A 145 0.83 1.47 -18.67
C LYS A 145 -0.21 0.39 -18.41
N GLU A 146 0.03 -0.48 -17.42
CA GLU A 146 -0.88 -1.57 -17.08
C GLU A 146 -1.86 -1.11 -16.00
N PRO A 147 -3.19 -1.29 -16.19
CA PRO A 147 -4.16 -0.92 -15.17
C PRO A 147 -4.07 -1.83 -13.95
N LEU A 148 -4.22 -1.23 -12.77
CA LEU A 148 -4.63 -1.92 -11.55
C LEU A 148 -6.13 -1.73 -11.42
N GLN A 149 -6.92 -2.76 -11.68
CA GLN A 149 -8.37 -2.68 -11.56
C GLN A 149 -8.77 -2.68 -10.09
N THR A 150 -9.38 -1.59 -9.64
CA THR A 150 -9.85 -1.48 -8.25
C THR A 150 -11.22 -2.13 -8.05
N GLY A 151 -11.97 -2.31 -9.12
CA GLY A 151 -13.36 -2.75 -9.07
C GLY A 151 -14.34 -1.66 -8.63
N ILE A 152 -13.86 -0.43 -8.45
CA ILE A 152 -14.66 0.72 -8.03
C ILE A 152 -14.89 1.62 -9.25
N LYS A 153 -16.12 1.71 -9.71
CA LYS A 153 -16.50 2.44 -10.94
C LYS A 153 -15.96 3.87 -10.98
N ALA A 154 -16.08 4.58 -9.88
CA ALA A 154 -15.64 5.97 -9.81
C ALA A 154 -14.12 6.12 -9.96
N ILE A 155 -13.33 5.18 -9.43
CA ILE A 155 -11.87 5.18 -9.52
C ILE A 155 -11.42 4.74 -10.90
N ASP A 156 -11.83 3.55 -11.32
CA ASP A 156 -11.38 2.95 -12.58
C ASP A 156 -11.75 3.81 -13.81
N ALA A 157 -12.87 4.56 -13.72
CA ALA A 157 -13.32 5.44 -14.80
C ALA A 157 -12.68 6.84 -14.79
N MET A 158 -12.50 7.47 -13.62
CA MET A 158 -12.15 8.90 -13.54
C MET A 158 -10.76 9.16 -12.95
N ILE A 159 -10.24 8.25 -12.13
CA ILE A 159 -8.96 8.38 -11.41
C ILE A 159 -8.23 7.03 -11.49
N PRO A 160 -7.92 6.52 -12.70
CA PRO A 160 -7.39 5.18 -12.86
C PRO A 160 -6.01 5.04 -12.25
N ILE A 161 -5.76 3.87 -11.67
CA ILE A 161 -4.50 3.51 -11.04
C ILE A 161 -3.78 2.49 -11.90
N GLY A 162 -2.48 2.71 -12.14
CA GLY A 162 -1.64 1.80 -12.87
C GLY A 162 -0.71 0.97 -11.97
N ARG A 163 -0.30 -0.18 -12.46
CA ARG A 163 0.66 -1.05 -11.76
C ARG A 163 2.03 -0.40 -11.67
N GLY A 164 2.48 -0.13 -10.46
CA GLY A 164 3.70 0.61 -10.17
C GLY A 164 3.49 2.08 -9.83
N GLN A 165 2.25 2.55 -9.80
CA GLN A 165 1.86 3.91 -9.40
C GLN A 165 1.75 4.03 -7.88
N ARG A 166 1.90 5.25 -7.38
CA ARG A 166 1.61 5.66 -5.99
C ARG A 166 0.39 6.56 -6.01
N GLU A 167 -0.75 6.06 -5.56
CA GLU A 167 -1.99 6.84 -5.51
C GLU A 167 -2.43 7.02 -4.06
N LEU A 168 -2.46 8.26 -3.60
CA LEU A 168 -2.84 8.61 -2.24
C LEU A 168 -4.36 8.49 -2.04
N VAL A 169 -4.78 7.85 -0.96
CA VAL A 169 -6.17 7.87 -0.49
C VAL A 169 -6.26 8.78 0.73
N ILE A 170 -6.93 9.91 0.60
CA ILE A 170 -6.92 10.97 1.62
C ILE A 170 -8.34 11.41 1.99
N GLY A 171 -8.58 11.72 3.24
CA GLY A 171 -9.86 12.23 3.74
C GLY A 171 -10.01 12.09 5.24
N ASP A 172 -11.10 12.61 5.79
CA ASP A 172 -11.39 12.59 7.22
C ASP A 172 -11.66 11.16 7.74
N ARG A 173 -11.72 11.02 9.05
CA ARG A 173 -12.12 9.76 9.70
C ARG A 173 -13.45 9.26 9.16
N GLN A 174 -13.56 7.93 8.99
CA GLN A 174 -14.80 7.23 8.60
C GLN A 174 -15.39 7.66 7.25
N THR A 175 -14.60 8.21 6.34
CA THR A 175 -15.04 8.55 4.97
C THR A 175 -14.94 7.40 3.98
N GLY A 176 -14.46 6.22 4.42
CA GLY A 176 -14.37 5.02 3.58
C GLY A 176 -12.99 4.77 2.96
N LYS A 177 -11.91 5.42 3.45
CA LYS A 177 -10.54 5.21 2.95
C LYS A 177 -10.12 3.74 2.95
N THR A 178 -10.20 3.09 4.10
CA THR A 178 -9.88 1.65 4.27
C THR A 178 -10.78 0.77 3.39
N ALA A 179 -12.07 1.11 3.25
CA ALA A 179 -13.02 0.37 2.44
C ALA A 179 -12.59 0.30 0.96
N ILE A 180 -12.19 1.42 0.37
CA ILE A 180 -11.67 1.48 -1.00
C ILE A 180 -10.46 0.57 -1.17
N CYS A 181 -9.54 0.57 -0.20
CA CYS A 181 -8.34 -0.25 -0.26
C CYS A 181 -8.66 -1.75 -0.13
N VAL A 182 -9.58 -2.11 0.77
CA VAL A 182 -10.03 -3.50 0.94
C VAL A 182 -10.77 -3.99 -0.30
N ASP A 183 -11.66 -3.18 -0.88
CA ASP A 183 -12.34 -3.49 -2.15
C ASP A 183 -11.35 -3.72 -3.29
N THR A 184 -10.29 -2.91 -3.35
CA THR A 184 -9.21 -3.10 -4.34
C THR A 184 -8.50 -4.43 -4.16
N ILE A 185 -8.23 -4.88 -2.92
CA ILE A 185 -7.67 -6.22 -2.65
C ILE A 185 -8.64 -7.30 -3.10
N ILE A 186 -9.92 -7.21 -2.71
CA ILE A 186 -10.96 -8.21 -3.05
C ILE A 186 -11.07 -8.36 -4.57
N ASN A 187 -10.97 -7.27 -5.31
CA ASN A 187 -11.07 -7.29 -6.77
C ASN A 187 -9.92 -8.04 -7.47
N GLN A 188 -8.79 -8.28 -6.80
CA GLN A 188 -7.68 -9.05 -7.38
C GLN A 188 -7.95 -10.56 -7.43
N LYS A 189 -9.07 -11.03 -6.87
CA LYS A 189 -9.45 -12.46 -6.85
C LYS A 189 -9.54 -13.09 -8.24
N GLU A 190 -10.04 -12.36 -9.23
CA GLU A 190 -10.12 -12.87 -10.61
C GLU A 190 -8.72 -13.13 -11.20
N PHE A 191 -7.77 -12.23 -10.95
CA PHE A 191 -6.39 -12.39 -11.41
C PHE A 191 -5.70 -13.57 -10.72
N TYR A 192 -5.97 -13.76 -9.43
CA TYR A 192 -5.49 -14.92 -8.69
C TYR A 192 -6.04 -16.24 -9.27
N ALA A 193 -7.34 -16.31 -9.49
CA ALA A 193 -8.00 -17.48 -10.09
C ALA A 193 -7.50 -17.78 -11.52
N ALA A 194 -7.11 -16.75 -12.27
CA ALA A 194 -6.53 -16.88 -13.61
C ALA A 194 -5.03 -17.25 -13.62
N GLY A 195 -4.43 -17.53 -12.45
CA GLY A 195 -3.00 -17.87 -12.33
C GLY A 195 -2.04 -16.70 -12.56
N LYS A 196 -2.53 -15.48 -12.48
CA LYS A 196 -1.75 -14.23 -12.60
C LYS A 196 -1.98 -13.33 -11.38
N PRO A 197 -1.64 -13.78 -10.18
CA PRO A 197 -1.95 -13.08 -8.95
C PRO A 197 -1.30 -11.69 -8.90
N VAL A 198 -2.01 -10.75 -8.29
CA VAL A 198 -1.42 -9.54 -7.72
C VAL A 198 -1.28 -9.81 -6.23
N TYR A 199 -0.04 -9.85 -5.75
CA TYR A 199 0.23 -10.10 -4.33
C TYR A 199 -0.07 -8.85 -3.52
N CYS A 200 -0.97 -8.95 -2.56
CA CYS A 200 -1.43 -7.81 -1.79
C CYS A 200 -0.76 -7.80 -0.42
N ILE A 201 -0.33 -6.62 0.02
CA ILE A 201 0.24 -6.39 1.34
C ILE A 201 -0.59 -5.30 2.01
N TYR A 202 -1.24 -5.63 3.11
CA TYR A 202 -1.97 -4.67 3.93
C TYR A 202 -1.19 -4.37 5.20
N VAL A 203 -0.70 -3.13 5.33
CA VAL A 203 0.07 -2.69 6.49
C VAL A 203 -0.84 -1.89 7.42
N ALA A 204 -1.21 -2.49 8.54
CA ALA A 204 -1.99 -1.85 9.60
C ALA A 204 -1.05 -1.13 10.58
N ILE A 205 -1.14 0.20 10.66
CA ILE A 205 -0.23 1.03 11.44
C ILE A 205 -1.03 1.70 12.56
N GLY A 206 -0.71 1.37 13.81
CA GLY A 206 -1.35 1.99 14.98
C GLY A 206 -2.88 1.80 15.03
N GLN A 207 -3.39 0.72 14.44
CA GLN A 207 -4.82 0.39 14.47
C GLN A 207 -5.17 -0.48 15.68
N LYS A 208 -6.44 -0.46 16.08
CA LYS A 208 -6.93 -1.38 17.11
C LYS A 208 -6.87 -2.82 16.61
N ALA A 209 -6.45 -3.75 17.45
CA ALA A 209 -6.39 -5.17 17.10
C ALA A 209 -7.74 -5.71 16.60
N SER A 210 -8.86 -5.25 17.15
CA SER A 210 -10.21 -5.61 16.68
C SER A 210 -10.50 -5.15 15.25
N THR A 211 -9.96 -4.00 14.83
CA THR A 211 -10.09 -3.50 13.46
C THR A 211 -9.31 -4.38 12.49
N ILE A 212 -8.06 -4.73 12.86
CA ILE A 212 -7.22 -5.63 12.06
C ILE A 212 -7.88 -7.00 11.91
N ALA A 213 -8.41 -7.57 13.00
CA ALA A 213 -9.14 -8.82 12.98
C ALA A 213 -10.39 -8.75 12.08
N GLY A 214 -11.12 -7.63 12.09
CA GLY A 214 -12.27 -7.40 11.22
C GLY A 214 -11.89 -7.39 9.74
N ILE A 215 -10.79 -6.73 9.38
CA ILE A 215 -10.28 -6.69 8.00
C ILE A 215 -9.83 -8.09 7.57
N MET A 216 -9.07 -8.80 8.40
CA MET A 216 -8.65 -10.18 8.13
C MET A 216 -9.86 -11.08 7.84
N LYS A 217 -10.89 -11.02 8.70
CA LYS A 217 -12.12 -11.79 8.52
C LYS A 217 -12.83 -11.44 7.20
N THR A 218 -12.95 -10.14 6.88
CA THR A 218 -13.54 -9.70 5.62
C THR A 218 -12.79 -10.24 4.40
N LEU A 219 -11.46 -10.20 4.42
CA LEU A 219 -10.63 -10.75 3.35
C LEU A 219 -10.76 -12.29 3.25
N GLU A 220 -10.87 -13.00 4.37
CA GLU A 220 -11.12 -14.44 4.41
C GLU A 220 -12.49 -14.81 3.82
N GLU A 221 -13.55 -14.11 4.22
CA GLU A 221 -14.91 -14.31 3.71
C GLU A 221 -15.02 -14.14 2.20
N HIS A 222 -14.24 -13.20 1.63
CA HIS A 222 -14.19 -12.96 0.18
C HIS A 222 -13.14 -13.82 -0.55
N GLY A 223 -12.38 -14.65 0.17
CA GLY A 223 -11.33 -15.51 -0.39
C GLY A 223 -10.08 -14.73 -0.84
N ALA A 224 -9.92 -13.50 -0.36
CA ALA A 224 -8.81 -12.62 -0.73
C ALA A 224 -7.56 -12.83 0.14
N MET A 225 -7.66 -13.50 1.29
CA MET A 225 -6.50 -13.81 2.13
C MET A 225 -5.48 -14.70 1.43
N ALA A 226 -5.89 -15.56 0.48
CA ALA A 226 -4.97 -16.49 -0.19
C ALA A 226 -3.77 -15.78 -0.89
N TYR A 227 -3.95 -14.55 -1.33
CA TYR A 227 -2.91 -13.74 -1.99
C TYR A 227 -2.58 -12.46 -1.22
N THR A 228 -2.99 -12.35 0.05
CA THR A 228 -2.79 -11.16 0.88
C THR A 228 -1.93 -11.48 2.09
N THR A 229 -0.97 -10.64 2.40
CA THR A 229 -0.20 -10.63 3.65
C THR A 229 -0.61 -9.42 4.46
N ILE A 230 -0.93 -9.60 5.74
CA ILE A 230 -1.20 -8.49 6.66
C ILE A 230 0.02 -8.29 7.54
N VAL A 231 0.57 -7.07 7.54
CA VAL A 231 1.62 -6.64 8.47
C VAL A 231 0.93 -5.80 9.54
N ALA A 232 0.92 -6.29 10.77
CA ALA A 232 0.22 -5.66 11.87
C ALA A 232 1.19 -5.01 12.87
N ALA A 233 1.05 -3.70 13.04
CA ALA A 233 1.61 -2.94 14.15
C ALA A 233 0.43 -2.24 14.84
N SER A 234 -0.05 -2.83 15.92
CA SER A 234 -1.25 -2.37 16.62
C SER A 234 -1.00 -1.07 17.40
N ALA A 235 -2.08 -0.44 17.85
CA ALA A 235 -1.99 0.77 18.68
C ALA A 235 -1.38 0.51 20.08
N SER A 236 -1.27 -0.75 20.50
CA SER A 236 -0.61 -1.15 21.75
C SER A 236 0.88 -1.45 21.57
N ASP A 237 1.36 -1.57 20.33
CA ASP A 237 2.76 -1.81 20.08
C ASP A 237 3.59 -0.52 20.26
N PRO A 238 4.85 -0.65 20.72
CA PRO A 238 5.75 0.50 20.85
C PRO A 238 5.90 1.29 19.53
N ALA A 239 6.14 2.60 19.64
CA ALA A 239 6.27 3.49 18.49
C ALA A 239 7.30 3.01 17.45
N PRO A 240 8.47 2.44 17.80
CA PRO A 240 9.40 1.88 16.82
C PRO A 240 8.79 0.82 15.90
N LEU A 241 7.97 -0.07 16.43
CA LEU A 241 7.31 -1.11 15.62
C LEU A 241 6.29 -0.50 14.65
N GLN A 242 5.54 0.51 15.08
CA GLN A 242 4.61 1.24 14.20
C GLN A 242 5.35 2.02 13.12
N PHE A 243 6.50 2.59 13.45
CA PHE A 243 7.35 3.33 12.51
C PHE A 243 7.94 2.43 11.42
N TYR A 244 8.45 1.23 11.79
CA TYR A 244 9.08 0.31 10.84
C TYR A 244 8.11 -0.61 10.09
N ALA A 245 6.85 -0.77 10.53
CA ALA A 245 5.89 -1.64 9.86
C ALA A 245 5.70 -1.35 8.36
N PRO A 246 5.61 -0.09 7.89
CA PRO A 246 5.56 0.21 6.46
C PRO A 246 6.80 -0.24 5.69
N PHE A 247 7.98 -0.16 6.28
CA PHE A 247 9.22 -0.63 5.67
C PHE A 247 9.27 -2.15 5.57
N ALA A 248 8.75 -2.85 6.59
CA ALA A 248 8.59 -4.31 6.54
C ALA A 248 7.63 -4.72 5.42
N GLY A 249 6.47 -4.06 5.31
CA GLY A 249 5.55 -4.28 4.21
C GLY A 249 6.16 -3.99 2.85
N ALA A 250 6.94 -2.90 2.71
CA ALA A 250 7.66 -2.56 1.49
C ALA A 250 8.67 -3.64 1.10
N ALA A 251 9.41 -4.20 2.05
CA ALA A 251 10.36 -5.29 1.80
C ALA A 251 9.66 -6.54 1.23
N ILE A 252 8.46 -6.86 1.72
CA ILE A 252 7.64 -7.96 1.18
C ILE A 252 7.19 -7.64 -0.25
N GLY A 253 6.67 -6.43 -0.49
CA GLY A 253 6.24 -5.99 -1.81
C GLY A 253 7.37 -5.98 -2.84
N GLU A 254 8.57 -5.57 -2.41
CA GLU A 254 9.78 -5.57 -3.25
C GLU A 254 10.24 -6.98 -3.64
N PHE A 255 10.09 -7.96 -2.77
CA PHE A 255 10.38 -9.36 -3.10
C PHE A 255 9.56 -9.81 -4.32
N PHE A 256 8.26 -9.55 -4.33
CA PHE A 256 7.42 -9.87 -5.48
C PHE A 256 7.77 -9.03 -6.70
N ARG A 257 7.95 -7.71 -6.54
CA ARG A 257 8.35 -6.80 -7.62
C ARG A 257 9.66 -7.24 -8.29
N ASP A 258 10.69 -7.52 -7.50
CA ASP A 258 12.03 -7.82 -8.00
C ASP A 258 12.12 -9.22 -8.61
N THR A 259 11.19 -10.10 -8.29
CA THR A 259 11.03 -11.43 -8.90
C THR A 259 10.06 -11.44 -10.09
N GLY A 260 9.75 -10.26 -10.68
CA GLY A 260 8.97 -10.13 -11.91
C GLY A 260 7.45 -10.21 -11.72
N ARG A 261 6.95 -10.10 -10.50
CA ARG A 261 5.53 -10.25 -10.18
C ARG A 261 4.88 -8.92 -9.77
N PRO A 262 3.58 -8.73 -10.04
CA PRO A 262 2.87 -7.54 -9.56
C PRO A 262 2.51 -7.67 -8.08
N ALA A 263 2.76 -6.59 -7.34
CA ALA A 263 2.35 -6.45 -5.95
C ALA A 263 1.58 -5.13 -5.73
N LEU A 264 0.68 -5.17 -4.76
CA LEU A 264 -0.08 -4.02 -4.27
C LEU A 264 0.18 -3.87 -2.78
N ILE A 265 0.61 -2.69 -2.35
CA ILE A 265 0.79 -2.40 -0.92
C ILE A 265 -0.13 -1.26 -0.47
N ILE A 266 -0.77 -1.46 0.65
CA ILE A 266 -1.64 -0.49 1.31
C ILE A 266 -1.00 -0.12 2.64
N TYR A 267 -0.83 1.19 2.87
CA TYR A 267 -0.33 1.72 4.15
C TYR A 267 -1.48 2.40 4.90
N ASP A 268 -2.05 1.75 5.88
CA ASP A 268 -3.20 2.25 6.64
C ASP A 268 -2.87 2.50 8.12
N ASP A 269 -2.44 3.71 8.51
CA ASP A 269 -2.20 4.90 7.69
C ASP A 269 -0.81 5.52 7.96
N LEU A 270 -0.32 6.28 7.00
CA LEU A 270 0.97 6.97 7.13
C LEU A 270 0.93 8.18 8.08
N SER A 271 -0.25 8.71 8.40
CA SER A 271 -0.38 9.76 9.43
C SER A 271 0.08 9.23 10.78
N LYS A 272 -0.28 7.98 11.13
CA LYS A 272 0.14 7.32 12.37
C LYS A 272 1.62 6.94 12.32
N GLN A 273 2.15 6.52 11.17
CA GLN A 273 3.59 6.34 11.02
C GLN A 273 4.36 7.63 11.33
N ALA A 274 3.90 8.77 10.81
CA ALA A 274 4.53 10.06 11.09
C ALA A 274 4.48 10.42 12.58
N VAL A 275 3.37 10.15 13.26
CA VAL A 275 3.24 10.35 14.71
C VAL A 275 4.22 9.47 15.49
N ALA A 276 4.30 8.18 15.14
CA ALA A 276 5.26 7.24 15.75
C ALA A 276 6.72 7.70 15.52
N TYR A 277 7.03 8.15 14.31
CA TYR A 277 8.37 8.68 14.00
C TYR A 277 8.69 9.96 14.78
N ARG A 278 7.71 10.86 14.95
CA ARG A 278 7.84 12.04 15.80
C ARG A 278 8.16 11.66 17.24
N GLU A 279 7.43 10.70 17.80
CA GLU A 279 7.64 10.19 19.15
C GLU A 279 9.06 9.66 19.32
N VAL A 280 9.48 8.72 18.48
CA VAL A 280 10.84 8.17 18.48
C VAL A 280 11.92 9.26 18.34
N SER A 281 11.70 10.23 17.45
CA SER A 281 12.66 11.31 17.22
C SER A 281 12.80 12.24 18.42
N LEU A 282 11.70 12.57 19.10
CA LEU A 282 11.70 13.38 20.31
C LEU A 282 12.39 12.67 21.49
N LEU A 283 12.12 11.37 21.65
CA LEU A 283 12.81 10.54 22.65
C LEU A 283 14.32 10.46 22.42
N LEU A 284 14.74 10.38 21.15
CA LEU A 284 16.15 10.46 20.74
C LEU A 284 16.72 11.89 20.77
N ARG A 285 15.96 12.87 21.27
CA ARG A 285 16.34 14.30 21.38
C ARG A 285 16.71 14.95 20.06
N ARG A 286 16.16 14.49 18.94
CA ARG A 286 16.29 15.20 17.66
C ARG A 286 15.53 16.52 17.72
N PRO A 287 16.07 17.60 17.14
CA PRO A 287 15.42 18.90 17.19
C PRO A 287 14.06 18.86 16.46
N PRO A 288 12.98 19.32 17.09
CA PRO A 288 11.67 19.37 16.46
C PRO A 288 11.56 20.52 15.46
N GLY A 289 10.83 20.26 14.37
CA GLY A 289 10.43 21.26 13.39
C GLY A 289 8.94 21.61 13.48
N ARG A 290 8.30 21.87 12.33
CA ARG A 290 6.87 22.20 12.24
C ARG A 290 6.01 21.08 12.86
N GLU A 291 5.06 21.45 13.69
CA GLU A 291 4.16 20.55 14.43
C GLU A 291 4.91 19.48 15.26
N ALA A 292 6.12 19.83 15.72
CA ALA A 292 7.05 18.95 16.43
C ALA A 292 7.54 17.73 15.62
N TYR A 293 7.29 17.65 14.32
CA TYR A 293 7.89 16.63 13.47
C TYR A 293 9.38 16.91 13.26
N PRO A 294 10.22 15.86 13.14
CA PRO A 294 11.62 16.04 12.79
C PRO A 294 11.76 16.57 11.37
N GLY A 295 12.86 17.28 11.08
CA GLY A 295 13.08 17.94 9.79
C GLY A 295 13.13 16.98 8.58
N ASP A 296 13.37 15.70 8.82
CA ASP A 296 13.46 14.65 7.81
C ASP A 296 12.15 13.84 7.61
N VAL A 297 11.01 14.30 8.15
CA VAL A 297 9.73 13.58 7.99
C VAL A 297 9.28 13.49 6.52
N PHE A 298 9.63 14.46 5.68
CA PHE A 298 9.42 14.34 4.24
C PHE A 298 10.22 13.18 3.66
N TYR A 299 11.48 13.07 4.04
CA TYR A 299 12.36 11.99 3.61
C TYR A 299 11.89 10.61 4.11
N LEU A 300 11.28 10.54 5.29
CA LEU A 300 10.62 9.32 5.79
C LEU A 300 9.64 8.74 4.76
N HIS A 301 8.67 9.54 4.32
CA HIS A 301 7.65 9.11 3.38
C HIS A 301 8.18 8.99 1.95
N SER A 302 9.08 9.87 1.52
CA SER A 302 9.61 9.81 0.15
C SER A 302 10.46 8.58 -0.08
N ARG A 303 11.38 8.21 0.84
CA ARG A 303 12.20 7.01 0.70
C ARG A 303 11.39 5.72 0.75
N LEU A 304 10.23 5.73 1.46
CA LEU A 304 9.30 4.61 1.49
C LEU A 304 8.52 4.50 0.17
N LEU A 305 7.86 5.57 -0.25
CA LEU A 305 6.95 5.58 -1.39
C LEU A 305 7.68 5.48 -2.74
N GLU A 306 8.90 5.99 -2.86
CA GLU A 306 9.70 5.84 -4.07
C GLU A 306 10.10 4.38 -4.37
N ARG A 307 9.99 3.48 -3.41
CA ARG A 307 10.20 2.03 -3.59
C ARG A 307 9.08 1.39 -4.43
N ALA A 308 7.90 2.00 -4.49
CA ALA A 308 6.83 1.60 -5.40
C ALA A 308 7.17 2.06 -6.83
N ALA A 309 7.28 1.09 -7.75
CA ALA A 309 7.68 1.35 -9.11
C ALA A 309 7.29 0.19 -10.04
N LYS A 310 7.23 0.45 -11.35
CA LYS A 310 7.25 -0.55 -12.41
C LYS A 310 8.70 -0.78 -12.82
N VAL A 311 9.18 -2.00 -12.65
CA VAL A 311 10.54 -2.40 -13.05
C VAL A 311 10.58 -2.69 -14.53
N ILE A 312 11.70 -2.35 -15.18
CA ILE A 312 11.95 -2.61 -16.59
C ILE A 312 11.76 -4.09 -16.94
N SER A 313 11.16 -4.37 -18.09
CA SER A 313 10.81 -5.73 -18.51
C SER A 313 12.01 -6.58 -18.96
N LYS A 314 13.18 -5.96 -19.15
CA LYS A 314 14.41 -6.66 -19.56
C LYS A 314 15.14 -7.24 -18.34
N ASP A 315 15.17 -8.56 -18.23
CA ASP A 315 15.80 -9.28 -17.11
C ASP A 315 17.26 -8.88 -16.88
N GLU A 316 18.04 -8.73 -17.95
CA GLU A 316 19.46 -8.36 -17.89
C GLU A 316 19.69 -7.00 -17.22
N ILE A 317 18.80 -6.02 -17.46
CA ILE A 317 18.87 -4.70 -16.86
C ILE A 317 18.32 -4.76 -15.43
N ALA A 318 17.22 -5.46 -15.20
CA ALA A 318 16.64 -5.64 -13.87
C ALA A 318 17.63 -6.30 -12.90
N ALA A 319 18.41 -7.26 -13.36
CA ALA A 319 19.45 -7.93 -12.57
C ALA A 319 20.60 -7.00 -12.12
N GLN A 320 20.74 -5.83 -12.75
CA GLN A 320 21.74 -4.81 -12.39
C GLN A 320 21.17 -3.71 -11.49
N MET A 321 19.93 -3.83 -11.05
CA MET A 321 19.27 -2.84 -10.19
C MET A 321 20.10 -2.56 -8.94
N ASN A 322 20.14 -1.29 -8.53
CA ASN A 322 20.87 -0.85 -7.35
C ASN A 322 20.33 -1.52 -6.07
N ASP A 323 21.22 -1.76 -5.13
CA ASP A 323 20.93 -2.29 -3.79
C ASP A 323 20.10 -3.59 -3.79
N LEU A 324 20.28 -4.46 -4.80
CA LEU A 324 19.65 -5.78 -4.81
C LEU A 324 20.19 -6.63 -3.65
N PRO A 325 19.30 -7.17 -2.78
CA PRO A 325 19.70 -8.09 -1.73
C PRO A 325 20.38 -9.32 -2.31
N ALA A 326 21.51 -9.72 -1.72
CA ALA A 326 22.27 -10.88 -2.17
C ALA A 326 21.42 -12.16 -2.16
N SER A 327 20.50 -12.26 -1.18
CA SER A 327 19.59 -13.40 -0.99
C SER A 327 18.68 -13.68 -2.19
N ILE A 328 18.26 -12.66 -2.96
CA ILE A 328 17.32 -12.80 -4.08
C ILE A 328 17.96 -12.57 -5.46
N LYS A 329 19.26 -12.27 -5.55
CA LYS A 329 19.90 -11.96 -6.85
C LYS A 329 19.65 -13.00 -7.94
N HIS A 330 19.59 -14.26 -7.58
CA HIS A 330 19.37 -15.38 -8.51
C HIS A 330 17.89 -15.53 -8.95
N LEU A 331 16.97 -14.83 -8.29
CA LEU A 331 15.52 -14.86 -8.57
C LEU A 331 15.04 -13.63 -9.34
N VAL A 332 15.89 -12.62 -9.54
CA VAL A 332 15.50 -11.34 -10.14
C VAL A 332 15.01 -11.53 -11.56
N LYS A 333 13.84 -10.95 -11.85
CA LYS A 333 13.22 -10.90 -13.17
C LYS A 333 12.66 -9.50 -13.42
N GLY A 334 12.68 -9.10 -14.68
CA GLY A 334 12.09 -7.84 -15.10
C GLY A 334 10.55 -7.87 -15.15
N GLY A 335 9.96 -6.72 -15.36
CA GLY A 335 8.52 -6.57 -15.58
C GLY A 335 7.65 -6.59 -14.32
N GLY A 336 8.22 -6.78 -13.13
CA GLY A 336 7.48 -6.71 -11.89
C GLY A 336 7.05 -5.29 -11.52
N SER A 337 6.11 -5.17 -10.62
CA SER A 337 5.60 -3.87 -10.16
C SER A 337 5.23 -3.88 -8.69
N LEU A 338 5.40 -2.75 -8.03
CA LEU A 338 4.87 -2.50 -6.71
C LEU A 338 4.03 -1.23 -6.76
N THR A 339 2.72 -1.37 -6.61
CA THR A 339 1.75 -0.28 -6.57
C THR A 339 1.48 0.08 -5.13
N ALA A 340 1.50 1.36 -4.76
CA ALA A 340 1.27 1.80 -3.40
C ALA A 340 -0.02 2.62 -3.29
N LEU A 341 -0.83 2.29 -2.30
CA LEU A 341 -1.99 3.05 -1.85
C LEU A 341 -1.75 3.52 -0.41
N PRO A 342 -1.00 4.61 -0.21
CA PRO A 342 -0.89 5.23 1.11
C PRO A 342 -2.21 5.88 1.50
N ILE A 343 -2.57 5.74 2.78
CA ILE A 343 -3.71 6.42 3.38
C ILE A 343 -3.21 7.55 4.26
N ILE A 344 -3.82 8.72 4.12
CA ILE A 344 -3.62 9.87 5.01
C ILE A 344 -4.96 10.30 5.60
N GLU A 345 -4.97 10.53 6.89
CA GLU A 345 -6.12 11.07 7.61
C GLU A 345 -6.03 12.60 7.68
N THR A 346 -7.10 13.28 7.26
CA THR A 346 -7.25 14.73 7.43
C THR A 346 -8.16 15.05 8.62
N GLN A 347 -8.13 16.29 9.07
CA GLN A 347 -9.06 16.84 10.04
C GLN A 347 -9.85 17.95 9.36
N ALA A 348 -11.18 17.85 9.38
CA ALA A 348 -12.10 18.80 8.74
C ALA A 348 -11.78 19.09 7.23
N GLY A 349 -11.28 18.09 6.52
CA GLY A 349 -10.92 18.20 5.10
C GLY A 349 -9.67 19.04 4.82
N ASP A 350 -8.87 19.39 5.84
CA ASP A 350 -7.67 20.21 5.64
C ASP A 350 -6.53 19.42 4.96
N VAL A 351 -6.40 19.62 3.66
CA VAL A 351 -5.30 19.07 2.85
C VAL A 351 -4.04 19.92 2.88
N SER A 352 -4.09 21.12 3.49
CA SER A 352 -2.96 22.05 3.61
C SER A 352 -2.09 21.79 4.85
N ALA A 353 -2.50 20.87 5.72
CA ALA A 353 -1.72 20.43 6.87
C ALA A 353 -0.37 19.83 6.43
N TYR A 354 0.57 19.74 7.36
CA TYR A 354 1.97 19.43 7.05
C TYR A 354 2.16 18.04 6.40
N ILE A 355 1.65 16.99 7.02
CA ILE A 355 1.80 15.61 6.50
C ILE A 355 1.00 15.40 5.20
N PRO A 356 -0.27 15.80 5.07
CA PRO A 356 -1.00 15.73 3.82
C PRO A 356 -0.27 16.37 2.64
N THR A 357 0.21 17.62 2.81
CA THR A 357 0.94 18.36 1.76
C THR A 357 2.19 17.62 1.30
N ASN A 358 2.95 17.07 2.24
CA ASN A 358 4.15 16.29 1.93
C ASN A 358 3.81 15.05 1.09
N VAL A 359 2.81 14.27 1.49
CA VAL A 359 2.49 13.01 0.80
C VAL A 359 1.84 13.26 -0.56
N ILE A 360 0.99 14.31 -0.70
CA ILE A 360 0.44 14.72 -2.00
C ILE A 360 1.58 15.04 -2.99
N SER A 361 2.66 15.68 -2.54
CA SER A 361 3.78 16.02 -3.42
C SER A 361 4.62 14.81 -3.84
N ILE A 362 4.69 13.76 -3.01
CA ILE A 362 5.45 12.54 -3.27
C ILE A 362 4.70 11.60 -4.22
N THR A 363 3.36 11.58 -4.16
CA THR A 363 2.52 10.63 -4.87
C THR A 363 2.21 11.04 -6.31
N ASP A 364 1.78 10.08 -7.13
CA ASP A 364 1.43 10.28 -8.54
C ASP A 364 -0.05 10.67 -8.73
N GLY A 365 -0.68 11.12 -7.68
CA GLY A 365 -2.06 11.56 -7.61
C GLY A 365 -2.70 11.27 -6.28
N GLN A 366 -3.97 11.67 -6.14
CA GLN A 366 -4.75 11.47 -4.92
C GLN A 366 -6.23 11.21 -5.21
N ILE A 367 -6.82 10.36 -4.39
CA ILE A 367 -8.27 10.14 -4.28
C ILE A 367 -8.71 10.82 -2.99
N PHE A 368 -9.42 11.94 -3.13
CA PHE A 368 -9.92 12.70 -1.99
C PHE A 368 -11.35 12.27 -1.63
N LEU A 369 -11.53 11.85 -0.38
CA LEU A 369 -12.83 11.47 0.18
C LEU A 369 -13.37 12.58 1.07
N GLU A 370 -14.53 13.08 0.71
CA GLU A 370 -15.18 14.22 1.36
C GLU A 370 -16.30 13.79 2.30
N GLY A 371 -16.23 14.25 3.57
CA GLY A 371 -17.22 13.92 4.60
C GLY A 371 -18.65 14.36 4.24
N ASN A 372 -18.82 15.50 3.58
CA ASN A 372 -20.13 15.99 3.17
C ASN A 372 -20.81 15.06 2.15
N LEU A 373 -20.03 14.52 1.19
CA LEU A 373 -20.54 13.53 0.23
C LEU A 373 -20.91 12.22 0.90
N PHE A 374 -20.08 11.78 1.84
CA PHE A 374 -20.34 10.56 2.61
C PHE A 374 -21.67 10.68 3.39
N ASN A 375 -21.87 11.79 4.07
CA ASN A 375 -23.09 12.07 4.85
C ASN A 375 -24.32 12.26 3.96
N ALA A 376 -24.14 12.76 2.73
CA ALA A 376 -25.20 12.85 1.72
C ALA A 376 -25.55 11.49 1.07
N GLY A 377 -24.90 10.39 1.49
CA GLY A 377 -25.17 9.05 0.96
C GLY A 377 -24.50 8.76 -0.40
N ILE A 378 -23.57 9.59 -0.83
CA ILE A 378 -22.74 9.35 -2.03
C ILE A 378 -21.54 8.52 -1.60
N ARG A 379 -21.56 7.24 -1.93
CA ARG A 379 -20.52 6.27 -1.54
C ARG A 379 -20.09 5.43 -2.74
N PRO A 380 -18.76 5.40 -3.07
CA PRO A 380 -17.67 6.09 -2.38
C PRO A 380 -17.76 7.62 -2.47
N ALA A 381 -17.33 8.30 -1.41
CA ALA A 381 -17.47 9.76 -1.24
C ALA A 381 -16.37 10.54 -1.96
N ILE A 382 -16.07 10.18 -3.19
CA ILE A 382 -14.95 10.74 -3.97
C ILE A 382 -15.30 12.13 -4.48
N ASN A 383 -14.50 13.12 -4.11
CA ASN A 383 -14.56 14.44 -4.72
C ASN A 383 -13.76 14.44 -6.04
N VAL A 384 -14.48 14.44 -7.16
CA VAL A 384 -13.90 14.34 -8.51
C VAL A 384 -13.08 15.56 -8.89
N GLY A 385 -13.43 16.74 -8.34
CA GLY A 385 -12.78 18.01 -8.66
C GLY A 385 -11.34 18.10 -8.21
N ILE A 386 -11.05 17.59 -7.01
CA ILE A 386 -9.70 17.64 -6.40
C ILE A 386 -8.95 16.30 -6.45
N SER A 387 -9.62 15.24 -6.89
CA SER A 387 -8.98 13.94 -7.10
C SER A 387 -8.28 13.89 -8.46
N VAL A 388 -7.05 13.40 -8.50
CA VAL A 388 -6.21 13.40 -9.71
C VAL A 388 -5.42 12.09 -9.80
N SER A 389 -5.36 11.50 -11.00
CA SER A 389 -4.35 10.51 -11.37
C SER A 389 -3.42 11.11 -12.41
N ARG A 390 -2.12 11.19 -12.11
CA ARG A 390 -1.12 11.72 -13.06
C ARG A 390 -0.80 10.74 -14.19
N VAL A 391 -1.07 9.45 -14.03
CA VAL A 391 -0.97 8.44 -15.08
C VAL A 391 -2.19 8.50 -16.00
N GLY A 392 -3.36 8.71 -15.45
CA GLY A 392 -4.61 8.93 -16.17
C GLY A 392 -4.96 7.79 -17.13
N GLY A 393 -5.47 8.12 -18.31
CA GLY A 393 -5.93 7.14 -19.29
C GLY A 393 -4.87 6.15 -19.82
N ASN A 394 -3.59 6.30 -19.48
CA ASN A 394 -2.57 5.29 -19.78
C ASN A 394 -2.71 4.05 -18.87
N ALA A 395 -3.36 4.20 -17.71
CA ALA A 395 -3.69 3.13 -16.78
C ALA A 395 -5.12 2.59 -16.98
N GLN A 396 -5.70 2.75 -18.16
CA GLN A 396 -7.02 2.22 -18.51
C GLN A 396 -6.93 1.29 -19.72
N ILE A 397 -7.78 0.26 -19.74
CA ILE A 397 -8.01 -0.53 -20.96
C ILE A 397 -8.69 0.37 -22.01
N LYS A 398 -8.49 0.06 -23.29
CA LYS A 398 -8.96 0.91 -24.39
C LYS A 398 -10.48 1.14 -24.38
N SER A 399 -11.26 0.12 -24.03
CA SER A 399 -12.72 0.22 -23.90
C SER A 399 -13.11 1.24 -22.81
N MET A 400 -12.55 1.14 -21.60
CA MET A 400 -12.80 2.08 -20.51
C MET A 400 -12.39 3.50 -20.90
N LYS A 401 -11.19 3.67 -21.45
CA LYS A 401 -10.69 4.99 -21.90
C LYS A 401 -11.63 5.69 -22.87
N LYS A 402 -12.26 4.92 -23.80
CA LYS A 402 -13.22 5.49 -24.77
C LYS A 402 -14.54 5.90 -24.11
N VAL A 403 -15.09 5.07 -23.21
CA VAL A 403 -16.41 5.34 -22.61
C VAL A 403 -16.37 6.36 -21.48
N ALA A 404 -15.26 6.43 -20.74
CA ALA A 404 -15.11 7.29 -19.57
C ALA A 404 -14.49 8.66 -19.88
N GLY A 405 -14.09 8.93 -21.13
CA GLY A 405 -13.29 10.10 -21.50
C GLY A 405 -13.89 11.45 -21.09
N THR A 406 -15.19 11.59 -21.10
CA THR A 406 -15.89 12.84 -20.70
C THR A 406 -16.44 12.80 -19.28
N LEU A 407 -16.53 11.62 -18.66
CA LEU A 407 -17.25 11.42 -17.41
C LEU A 407 -16.77 12.34 -16.28
N LYS A 408 -15.46 12.51 -16.14
CA LYS A 408 -14.88 13.37 -15.10
C LYS A 408 -15.31 14.82 -15.27
N LEU A 409 -15.26 15.34 -16.51
CA LEU A 409 -15.69 16.70 -16.83
C LEU A 409 -17.20 16.87 -16.64
N ASP A 410 -18.00 15.90 -17.10
CA ASP A 410 -19.45 15.89 -16.94
C ASP A 410 -19.84 15.94 -15.46
N GLN A 411 -19.13 15.19 -14.59
CA GLN A 411 -19.39 15.18 -13.15
C GLN A 411 -18.95 16.47 -12.45
N ALA A 412 -17.83 17.06 -12.87
CA ALA A 412 -17.39 18.34 -12.34
C ALA A 412 -18.40 19.45 -12.66
N LEU A 413 -18.84 19.52 -13.92
CA LEU A 413 -19.86 20.46 -14.38
C LEU A 413 -21.21 20.26 -13.67
N TYR A 414 -21.63 19.00 -13.52
CA TYR A 414 -22.84 18.68 -12.76
C TYR A 414 -22.79 19.23 -11.33
N ARG A 415 -21.68 19.06 -10.62
CA ARG A 415 -21.51 19.53 -9.24
C ARG A 415 -21.62 21.06 -9.14
N GLU A 416 -21.02 21.76 -10.07
CA GLU A 416 -21.11 23.22 -10.14
C GLU A 416 -22.55 23.68 -10.39
N LEU A 417 -23.24 23.10 -11.37
CA LEU A 417 -24.61 23.42 -11.71
C LEU A 417 -25.63 22.99 -10.66
N GLU A 418 -25.40 21.85 -9.96
CA GLU A 418 -26.25 21.42 -8.86
C GLU A 418 -26.26 22.43 -7.71
N ALA A 419 -25.11 23.03 -7.40
CA ALA A 419 -25.02 24.07 -6.40
C ALA A 419 -25.87 25.31 -6.81
N PHE A 420 -25.76 25.73 -8.07
CA PHE A 420 -26.56 26.82 -8.59
C PHE A 420 -28.07 26.54 -8.58
N SER A 421 -28.50 25.34 -8.94
CA SER A 421 -29.91 24.96 -9.00
C SER A 421 -30.63 25.03 -7.64
N LYS A 422 -29.90 24.85 -6.56
CA LYS A 422 -30.43 24.97 -5.18
C LYS A 422 -30.76 26.41 -4.78
N PHE A 423 -30.23 27.40 -5.47
CA PHE A 423 -30.50 28.83 -5.21
C PHE A 423 -31.68 29.42 -6.01
N GLY A 424 -32.43 28.60 -6.76
CA GLY A 424 -33.76 28.99 -7.28
C GLY A 424 -33.79 29.81 -8.57
N GLY A 425 -32.82 29.62 -9.47
CA GLY A 425 -32.87 30.24 -10.81
C GLY A 425 -33.69 29.41 -11.81
N ASP A 426 -34.36 30.09 -12.76
CA ASP A 426 -34.92 29.45 -13.95
C ASP A 426 -33.76 28.88 -14.80
N LEU A 427 -33.68 27.55 -14.86
CA LEU A 427 -32.66 26.86 -15.64
C LEU A 427 -33.10 26.69 -17.08
N ASP A 428 -32.25 27.02 -18.03
CA ASP A 428 -32.45 26.72 -19.43
C ASP A 428 -32.48 25.21 -19.72
N ALA A 429 -33.04 24.81 -20.85
CA ALA A 429 -33.20 23.39 -21.19
C ALA A 429 -31.87 22.63 -21.31
N ALA A 430 -30.79 23.29 -21.73
CA ALA A 430 -29.46 22.68 -21.84
C ALA A 430 -28.87 22.38 -20.45
N THR A 431 -28.89 23.34 -19.54
CA THR A 431 -28.45 23.20 -18.15
C THR A 431 -29.25 22.11 -17.43
N LYS A 432 -30.56 22.06 -17.62
CA LYS A 432 -31.42 21.02 -17.05
C LYS A 432 -31.03 19.62 -17.55
N ASN A 433 -30.70 19.46 -18.83
CA ASN A 433 -30.22 18.19 -19.37
C ASN A 433 -28.89 17.75 -18.75
N VAL A 434 -27.95 18.67 -18.48
CA VAL A 434 -26.69 18.36 -17.82
C VAL A 434 -26.92 17.88 -16.37
N ILE A 435 -27.81 18.57 -15.64
CA ILE A 435 -28.18 18.21 -14.28
C ILE A 435 -28.84 16.82 -14.25
N ASP A 436 -29.79 16.57 -15.15
CA ASP A 436 -30.52 15.31 -15.24
C ASP A 436 -29.58 14.12 -15.58
N LYS A 437 -28.65 14.32 -16.51
CA LYS A 437 -27.61 13.31 -16.85
C LYS A 437 -26.66 13.11 -15.69
N GLY A 438 -26.19 14.20 -15.09
CA GLY A 438 -25.23 14.14 -13.98
C GLY A 438 -25.78 13.45 -12.74
N ALA A 439 -27.04 13.69 -12.39
CA ALA A 439 -27.70 13.03 -11.26
C ALA A 439 -27.75 11.50 -11.44
N ARG A 440 -28.04 11.01 -12.64
CA ARG A 440 -28.05 9.58 -12.94
C ARG A 440 -26.64 8.99 -12.94
N ASN A 441 -25.66 9.72 -13.45
CA ASN A 441 -24.25 9.30 -13.38
C ASN A 441 -23.76 9.19 -11.93
N VAL A 442 -24.21 10.08 -11.04
CA VAL A 442 -23.92 9.94 -9.59
C VAL A 442 -24.47 8.62 -9.05
N GLU A 443 -25.72 8.27 -9.41
CA GLU A 443 -26.30 6.99 -8.96
C GLU A 443 -25.57 5.76 -9.55
N ILE A 444 -25.17 5.80 -10.83
CA ILE A 444 -24.36 4.75 -11.45
C ILE A 444 -23.03 4.56 -10.68
N LEU A 445 -22.39 5.67 -10.30
CA LEU A 445 -21.09 5.65 -9.63
C LEU A 445 -21.15 5.20 -8.16
N LYS A 446 -22.35 5.23 -7.55
CA LYS A 446 -22.51 4.66 -6.20
C LYS A 446 -22.29 3.15 -6.22
N GLN A 447 -21.64 2.67 -5.18
CA GLN A 447 -21.28 1.26 -5.05
C GLN A 447 -21.29 0.85 -3.58
N LEU A 448 -21.78 -0.33 -3.29
CA LEU A 448 -21.76 -0.89 -1.94
C LEU A 448 -20.34 -1.32 -1.58
N GLN A 449 -20.03 -1.28 -0.31
CA GLN A 449 -18.78 -1.78 0.25
C GLN A 449 -18.68 -3.31 0.05
N TYR A 450 -17.48 -3.79 -0.20
CA TYR A 450 -17.17 -5.21 -0.44
C TYR A 450 -17.88 -5.82 -1.67
N SER A 451 -18.21 -4.96 -2.62
CA SER A 451 -18.88 -5.36 -3.87
C SER A 451 -18.17 -4.77 -5.08
N PRO A 452 -16.90 -5.11 -5.30
CA PRO A 452 -16.16 -4.66 -6.49
C PRO A 452 -16.82 -5.21 -7.75
N MET A 453 -16.81 -4.41 -8.82
CA MET A 453 -17.40 -4.76 -10.11
C MET A 453 -16.31 -4.99 -11.14
N SER A 454 -16.44 -6.05 -11.93
CA SER A 454 -15.51 -6.35 -13.02
C SER A 454 -15.52 -5.27 -14.10
N VAL A 455 -14.39 -5.07 -14.76
CA VAL A 455 -14.17 -3.92 -15.66
C VAL A 455 -15.12 -3.91 -16.87
N GLU A 456 -15.50 -5.06 -17.43
CA GLU A 456 -16.44 -5.17 -18.54
C GLU A 456 -17.84 -4.69 -18.18
N LYS A 457 -18.29 -4.99 -16.95
CA LYS A 457 -19.57 -4.50 -16.41
C LYS A 457 -19.53 -3.00 -16.17
N GLN A 458 -18.40 -2.51 -15.63
CA GLN A 458 -18.18 -1.06 -15.46
C GLN A 458 -18.24 -0.33 -16.81
N VAL A 459 -17.58 -0.83 -17.85
CA VAL A 459 -17.60 -0.25 -19.21
C VAL A 459 -19.03 -0.17 -19.74
N ALA A 460 -19.82 -1.23 -19.58
CA ALA A 460 -21.22 -1.24 -20.03
C ALA A 460 -22.05 -0.16 -19.33
N MET A 461 -21.98 -0.07 -18.00
CA MET A 461 -22.76 0.90 -17.23
C MET A 461 -22.33 2.36 -17.47
N ILE A 462 -21.02 2.60 -17.53
CA ILE A 462 -20.46 3.94 -17.78
C ILE A 462 -20.83 4.41 -19.19
N TYR A 463 -20.85 3.51 -20.17
CA TYR A 463 -21.33 3.84 -21.52
C TYR A 463 -22.76 4.35 -21.49
N LEU A 464 -23.68 3.67 -20.79
CA LEU A 464 -25.09 4.10 -20.68
C LEU A 464 -25.20 5.50 -20.07
N GLY A 465 -24.43 5.77 -19.02
CA GLY A 465 -24.41 7.06 -18.34
C GLY A 465 -23.86 8.19 -19.23
N THR A 466 -22.70 7.96 -19.84
CA THR A 466 -22.05 8.98 -20.69
C THR A 466 -22.82 9.29 -21.96
N GLN A 467 -23.51 8.30 -22.53
CA GLN A 467 -24.41 8.49 -23.70
C GLN A 467 -25.79 9.02 -23.33
N GLY A 468 -26.10 9.20 -22.03
CA GLY A 468 -27.39 9.73 -21.59
C GLY A 468 -28.58 8.79 -21.84
N LEU A 469 -28.34 7.49 -22.02
CA LEU A 469 -29.37 6.49 -22.30
C LEU A 469 -30.34 6.24 -21.13
N LEU A 470 -29.97 6.72 -19.93
CA LEU A 470 -30.79 6.59 -18.71
C LEU A 470 -31.67 7.84 -18.44
N LYS A 471 -31.83 8.77 -19.40
CA LYS A 471 -32.55 10.01 -19.19
C LYS A 471 -33.99 9.83 -18.68
N GLU A 472 -34.66 8.77 -19.10
CA GLU A 472 -36.05 8.48 -18.72
C GLU A 472 -36.16 7.60 -17.47
N VAL A 473 -35.06 7.02 -16.98
CA VAL A 473 -35.02 6.23 -15.75
C VAL A 473 -35.13 7.16 -14.54
N ALA A 474 -36.06 6.87 -13.62
CA ALA A 474 -36.14 7.63 -12.37
C ALA A 474 -34.86 7.47 -11.55
N VAL A 475 -34.31 8.58 -11.01
CA VAL A 475 -33.03 8.58 -10.28
C VAL A 475 -32.98 7.49 -9.19
N LYS A 476 -34.05 7.34 -8.42
CA LYS A 476 -34.18 6.32 -7.36
C LYS A 476 -34.18 4.88 -7.87
N LYS A 477 -34.48 4.67 -9.15
CA LYS A 477 -34.57 3.33 -9.76
C LYS A 477 -33.30 2.94 -10.54
N VAL A 478 -32.33 3.84 -10.67
CA VAL A 478 -31.09 3.59 -11.44
C VAL A 478 -30.34 2.35 -10.93
N LYS A 479 -30.29 2.13 -9.63
CA LYS A 479 -29.60 0.95 -9.06
C LYS A 479 -30.30 -0.37 -9.42
N ALA A 480 -31.62 -0.43 -9.31
CA ALA A 480 -32.41 -1.58 -9.72
C ALA A 480 -32.30 -1.84 -11.24
N PHE A 481 -32.28 -0.77 -12.04
CA PHE A 481 -32.00 -0.86 -13.48
C PHE A 481 -30.62 -1.45 -13.75
N GLU A 482 -29.56 -0.97 -13.06
CA GLU A 482 -28.18 -1.46 -13.20
C GLU A 482 -28.12 -2.99 -12.98
N GLU A 483 -28.70 -3.47 -11.89
CA GLU A 483 -28.72 -4.90 -11.54
C GLU A 483 -29.43 -5.76 -12.60
N HIS A 484 -30.62 -5.32 -13.04
CA HIS A 484 -31.38 -6.02 -14.08
C HIS A 484 -30.66 -5.98 -15.44
N PHE A 485 -30.14 -4.81 -15.83
CA PHE A 485 -29.43 -4.63 -17.10
C PHE A 485 -28.18 -5.52 -17.17
N LEU A 486 -27.36 -5.54 -16.12
CA LEU A 486 -26.15 -6.36 -16.09
C LEU A 486 -26.46 -7.86 -16.13
N LEU A 487 -27.52 -8.31 -15.43
CA LEU A 487 -27.98 -9.69 -15.48
C LEU A 487 -28.41 -10.09 -16.90
N GLU A 488 -29.18 -9.23 -17.57
CA GLU A 488 -29.61 -9.45 -18.95
C GLU A 488 -28.43 -9.44 -19.94
N MET A 489 -27.44 -8.57 -19.74
CA MET A 489 -26.22 -8.55 -20.54
C MET A 489 -25.41 -9.87 -20.39
N GLU A 490 -25.28 -10.38 -19.17
CA GLU A 490 -24.59 -11.65 -18.92
C GLU A 490 -25.30 -12.84 -19.55
N ASN A 491 -26.63 -12.84 -19.53
CA ASN A 491 -27.43 -13.94 -20.05
C ASN A 491 -27.55 -13.93 -21.59
N LYS A 492 -27.72 -12.74 -22.19
CA LYS A 492 -28.03 -12.62 -23.62
C LYS A 492 -26.79 -12.31 -24.48
N TYR A 493 -25.81 -11.60 -23.94
CA TYR A 493 -24.67 -11.09 -24.70
C TYR A 493 -23.33 -11.22 -23.97
N PRO A 494 -22.99 -12.40 -23.40
CA PRO A 494 -21.75 -12.60 -22.67
C PRO A 494 -20.51 -12.33 -23.56
N GLU A 495 -20.61 -12.59 -24.86
CA GLU A 495 -19.54 -12.33 -25.82
C GLU A 495 -19.18 -10.85 -25.94
N VAL A 496 -20.15 -9.96 -25.77
CA VAL A 496 -19.92 -8.50 -25.78
C VAL A 496 -19.11 -8.07 -24.56
N LEU A 497 -19.43 -8.60 -23.38
CA LEU A 497 -18.69 -8.34 -22.16
C LEU A 497 -17.25 -8.83 -22.25
N VAL A 498 -17.03 -10.01 -22.84
CA VAL A 498 -15.67 -10.54 -23.08
C VAL A 498 -14.85 -9.60 -23.97
N GLU A 499 -15.44 -9.04 -25.04
CA GLU A 499 -14.75 -8.06 -25.88
C GLU A 499 -14.47 -6.75 -25.13
N PHE A 500 -15.37 -6.28 -24.29
CA PHE A 500 -15.13 -5.10 -23.44
C PHE A 500 -13.96 -5.33 -22.50
N LYS A 501 -13.86 -6.52 -21.88
CA LYS A 501 -12.74 -6.92 -21.02
C LYS A 501 -11.39 -6.93 -21.75
N LYS A 502 -11.39 -7.32 -23.02
CA LYS A 502 -10.19 -7.28 -23.89
C LYS A 502 -9.81 -5.85 -24.32
N GLY A 503 -10.65 -4.85 -24.02
CA GLY A 503 -10.45 -3.46 -24.41
C GLY A 503 -11.06 -3.09 -25.77
N ASN A 504 -11.87 -3.94 -26.38
CA ASN A 504 -12.56 -3.68 -27.63
C ASN A 504 -13.98 -3.11 -27.37
N LEU A 505 -14.44 -2.30 -28.30
CA LEU A 505 -15.82 -1.78 -28.33
C LEU A 505 -16.39 -2.03 -29.74
N PRO A 506 -16.83 -3.26 -30.06
CA PRO A 506 -17.37 -3.57 -31.37
C PRO A 506 -18.71 -2.85 -31.58
N GLU A 507 -18.93 -2.31 -32.79
CA GLU A 507 -20.16 -1.56 -33.11
C GLU A 507 -21.43 -2.40 -32.92
N ASP A 508 -21.40 -3.67 -33.29
CA ASP A 508 -22.50 -4.61 -33.06
C ASP A 508 -22.78 -4.80 -31.55
N GLY A 509 -21.71 -4.94 -30.75
CA GLY A 509 -21.84 -5.02 -29.29
C GLY A 509 -22.47 -3.78 -28.67
N ILE A 510 -22.09 -2.58 -29.16
CA ILE A 510 -22.68 -1.32 -28.73
C ILE A 510 -24.16 -1.23 -29.14
N LYS A 511 -24.53 -1.68 -30.33
CA LYS A 511 -25.94 -1.74 -30.76
C LYS A 511 -26.75 -2.66 -29.85
N LYS A 512 -26.30 -3.89 -29.62
CA LYS A 512 -26.97 -4.87 -28.72
C LYS A 512 -27.16 -4.29 -27.31
N LEU A 513 -26.12 -3.68 -26.75
CA LEU A 513 -26.17 -3.01 -25.44
C LEU A 513 -27.20 -1.89 -25.41
N THR A 514 -27.22 -1.04 -26.46
CA THR A 514 -28.14 0.11 -26.55
C THR A 514 -29.58 -0.33 -26.72
N GLU A 515 -29.86 -1.34 -27.53
CA GLU A 515 -31.20 -1.92 -27.75
C GLU A 515 -31.72 -2.54 -26.46
N LEU A 516 -30.91 -3.33 -25.78
CA LEU A 516 -31.27 -3.92 -24.49
C LEU A 516 -31.62 -2.84 -23.45
N ALA A 517 -30.78 -1.80 -23.33
CA ALA A 517 -31.03 -0.70 -22.42
C ALA A 517 -32.35 0.02 -22.71
N LYS A 518 -32.61 0.37 -23.99
CA LYS A 518 -33.86 1.01 -24.41
C LYS A 518 -35.08 0.13 -24.10
N GLY A 519 -34.99 -1.17 -24.29
CA GLY A 519 -36.07 -2.11 -23.96
C GLY A 519 -36.40 -2.15 -22.47
N LEU A 520 -35.41 -1.99 -21.61
CA LEU A 520 -35.58 -2.02 -20.15
C LEU A 520 -36.01 -0.68 -19.56
N VAL A 521 -35.59 0.46 -20.13
CA VAL A 521 -35.86 1.82 -19.62
C VAL A 521 -37.35 2.05 -19.33
N ALA A 522 -38.26 1.52 -20.17
CA ALA A 522 -39.70 1.69 -20.01
C ALA A 522 -40.24 1.16 -18.67
N GLN A 523 -39.58 0.17 -18.08
CA GLN A 523 -39.96 -0.48 -16.80
C GLN A 523 -39.51 0.34 -15.57
N TYR A 524 -38.61 1.30 -15.77
CA TYR A 524 -37.95 2.04 -14.69
C TYR A 524 -38.21 3.56 -14.75
N LYS A 525 -39.21 4.00 -15.53
CA LYS A 525 -39.63 5.40 -15.57
C LYS A 525 -40.17 5.93 -14.24
#